data_f7c3bfe13017eda4891e250b188309f4
#
_entry.id   f7c3bfe13017eda4891e250b188309f4
#
_cell.length_a   1.000
_cell.length_b   1.000
_cell.length_c   1.000
_cell.angle_alpha   90.00
_cell.angle_beta   90.00
_cell.angle_gamma   90.00
#
_symmetry.space_group_name_H-M   'P 1'
#
loop_
_entity.id
_entity.type
_entity.pdbx_description
1 polymer ?
#
loop_
_entity_poly.entity_id
_entity_poly.type
_entity_poly.pdbx_seq_one_letter_code
_entity_poly.pdbx_strand_id
1 'polypeptide(L)'
;GTVTYTFRLRDGKWSDGVDVKAGDFVYAWQRLADPAAGSAYAPLLSIISGYDEARASGDMSLLGVAAKNNSTFVVTLNGQYDWFLREVCTSIATMPLRQDVVTRLKQEADQANAALSDEEAVNRWWSDPTRLVTNGPYVVSAREDTSLVLGENTAYGKKLTGPTELTFRFGDTATAQILYDQGVVDALWPLSEEQMAEKKAADENWQPEPVLETYSVLFNCARLEDEQIRKALSLAIDRSALAELAGVTAQAAAGLVPPGVPEGEEDFRTTGGNLLDHDGETYEDRCREAVELMQEAGYDRGSDLSTELGAPEYLYVDEGANAAVAAAVCEMWNRCLGLRVTPRAVTKTELVTAMRGGEYTLAGMGLDAVCNDAECFLMDWMTGNQNNFLHYENSAYDTLMSIIASAEDGTARMGCLHDAEDLLLEIDCALAPLYTTGTAWQLRDTYGGGFRDPRG
;
A
#
# COMPACT_ATOMS: atom_id res chain seq x y z
N GLY A 1 25.82 -6.05 -6.89
CA GLY A 1 26.81 -5.14 -6.26
C GLY A 1 26.16 -3.87 -5.78
N THR A 2 26.82 -3.10 -4.92
CA THR A 2 26.27 -1.82 -4.42
C THR A 2 26.27 -0.76 -5.51
N VAL A 3 25.21 0.05 -5.55
CA VAL A 3 25.06 1.20 -6.46
C VAL A 3 25.08 2.49 -5.64
N THR A 4 25.81 3.51 -6.08
CA THR A 4 25.89 4.77 -5.35
C THR A 4 25.37 5.92 -6.21
N TYR A 5 24.37 6.62 -5.69
CA TYR A 5 23.84 7.85 -6.27
C TYR A 5 24.43 9.07 -5.56
N THR A 6 24.79 10.08 -6.34
CA THR A 6 25.30 11.36 -5.82
C THR A 6 24.42 12.49 -6.33
N PHE A 7 23.65 13.08 -5.43
CA PHE A 7 22.74 14.18 -5.74
C PHE A 7 23.39 15.52 -5.43
N ARG A 8 23.30 16.45 -6.37
CA ARG A 8 23.59 17.86 -6.15
C ARG A 8 22.30 18.60 -5.89
N LEU A 9 22.17 19.18 -4.71
CA LEU A 9 21.01 19.97 -4.37
C LEU A 9 21.01 21.25 -5.21
N ARG A 10 19.84 21.63 -5.69
CA ARG A 10 19.57 22.96 -6.22
C ARG A 10 19.48 23.95 -5.05
N ASP A 11 19.75 25.22 -5.33
CA ASP A 11 19.50 26.28 -4.35
C ASP A 11 18.01 26.28 -3.96
N GLY A 12 17.76 26.20 -2.68
CA GLY A 12 16.43 26.15 -2.12
C GLY A 12 16.43 26.64 -0.67
N LYS A 13 15.30 27.17 -0.25
CA LYS A 13 15.11 27.67 1.12
C LYS A 13 13.93 27.01 1.78
N TRP A 14 14.06 26.83 3.07
CA TRP A 14 12.93 26.60 3.95
C TRP A 14 12.08 27.85 4.09
N SER A 15 10.83 27.70 4.49
CA SER A 15 9.88 28.80 4.63
C SER A 15 10.29 29.88 5.65
N ASP A 16 11.23 29.55 6.54
CA ASP A 16 11.89 30.50 7.48
C ASP A 16 13.12 31.20 6.90
N GLY A 17 13.44 30.97 5.60
CA GLY A 17 14.54 31.59 4.88
C GLY A 17 15.90 30.90 5.03
N VAL A 18 16.00 29.83 5.84
CA VAL A 18 17.22 29.02 5.99
C VAL A 18 17.44 28.18 4.73
N ASP A 19 18.71 28.00 4.33
CA ASP A 19 19.03 27.18 3.15
C ASP A 19 18.77 25.70 3.41
N VAL A 20 18.23 24.98 2.40
CA VAL A 20 18.09 23.53 2.41
C VAL A 20 19.46 22.89 2.25
N LYS A 21 19.79 21.90 3.05
CA LYS A 21 21.10 21.23 3.09
C LYS A 21 20.97 19.73 2.90
N ALA A 22 22.03 19.10 2.44
CA ALA A 22 22.11 17.64 2.32
C ALA A 22 21.93 16.92 3.67
N GLY A 23 22.32 17.55 4.78
CA GLY A 23 22.07 17.05 6.13
C GLY A 23 20.59 16.91 6.47
N ASP A 24 19.72 17.74 5.88
CA ASP A 24 18.27 17.67 6.10
C ASP A 24 17.65 16.37 5.50
N PHE A 25 18.22 15.90 4.38
CA PHE A 25 17.86 14.61 3.78
C PHE A 25 18.41 13.44 4.60
N VAL A 26 19.68 13.50 5.04
CA VAL A 26 20.28 12.46 5.88
C VAL A 26 19.44 12.29 7.15
N TYR A 27 19.10 13.38 7.83
CA TYR A 27 18.28 13.33 9.02
C TYR A 27 16.90 12.73 8.76
N ALA A 28 16.23 13.13 7.67
CA ALA A 28 14.91 12.63 7.33
C ALA A 28 14.92 11.11 7.06
N TRP A 29 15.90 10.62 6.28
CA TRP A 29 15.99 9.21 5.93
C TRP A 29 16.41 8.33 7.12
N GLN A 30 17.36 8.79 7.92
CA GLN A 30 17.71 8.10 9.16
C GLN A 30 16.54 8.01 10.13
N ARG A 31 15.76 9.10 10.25
CA ARG A 31 14.54 9.11 11.06
C ARG A 31 13.45 8.19 10.51
N LEU A 32 13.29 8.14 9.17
CA LEU A 32 12.33 7.25 8.51
C LEU A 32 12.67 5.77 8.77
N ALA A 33 13.95 5.41 8.70
CA ALA A 33 14.43 4.05 8.96
C ALA A 33 14.38 3.66 10.46
N ASP A 34 14.39 4.63 11.38
CA ASP A 34 14.45 4.38 12.83
C ASP A 34 13.20 3.64 13.33
N PRO A 35 13.33 2.43 13.92
CA PRO A 35 12.22 1.70 14.51
C PRO A 35 11.43 2.51 15.54
N ALA A 36 12.10 3.40 16.28
CA ALA A 36 11.46 4.26 17.28
C ALA A 36 10.50 5.30 16.65
N ALA A 37 10.65 5.60 15.37
CA ALA A 37 9.72 6.47 14.65
C ALA A 37 8.40 5.77 14.27
N GLY A 38 8.38 4.43 14.19
CA GLY A 38 7.19 3.61 13.92
C GLY A 38 6.55 3.88 12.54
N SER A 39 7.35 4.31 11.54
CA SER A 39 6.81 4.65 10.23
C SER A 39 6.45 3.41 9.41
N ALA A 40 5.23 3.37 8.88
CA ALA A 40 4.81 2.35 7.92
C ALA A 40 5.60 2.41 6.60
N TYR A 41 6.19 3.56 6.27
CA TYR A 41 7.02 3.75 5.07
C TYR A 41 8.50 3.37 5.26
N ALA A 42 8.91 2.93 6.45
CA ALA A 42 10.31 2.51 6.67
C ALA A 42 10.80 1.44 5.68
N PRO A 43 9.98 0.43 5.28
CA PRO A 43 10.37 -0.58 4.30
C PRO A 43 10.79 -0.02 2.93
N LEU A 44 10.33 1.17 2.54
CA LEU A 44 10.77 1.87 1.34
C LEU A 44 12.30 2.08 1.30
N LEU A 45 12.96 2.12 2.46
CA LEU A 45 14.41 2.26 2.57
C LEU A 45 15.16 0.92 2.72
N SER A 46 14.49 -0.23 2.61
CA SER A 46 15.12 -1.56 2.72
C SER A 46 16.21 -1.82 1.68
N ILE A 47 16.12 -1.11 0.55
CA ILE A 47 17.10 -1.16 -0.53
C ILE A 47 18.38 -0.33 -0.25
N ILE A 48 18.42 0.42 0.84
CA ILE A 48 19.59 1.21 1.22
C ILE A 48 20.58 0.32 1.97
N SER A 49 21.86 0.36 1.59
CA SER A 49 22.91 -0.37 2.28
C SER A 49 22.90 -0.09 3.78
N GLY A 50 23.04 -1.13 4.60
CA GLY A 50 23.07 -1.01 6.05
C GLY A 50 21.71 -0.79 6.71
N TYR A 51 20.61 -0.90 5.99
CA TYR A 51 19.26 -0.71 6.55
C TYR A 51 18.94 -1.70 7.67
N ASP A 52 19.17 -3.00 7.45
CA ASP A 52 18.87 -4.02 8.45
C ASP A 52 19.76 -3.91 9.67
N GLU A 53 21.06 -3.67 9.46
CA GLU A 53 22.03 -3.48 10.56
C GLU A 53 21.73 -2.23 11.39
N ALA A 54 21.33 -1.12 10.73
CA ALA A 54 20.95 0.10 11.40
C ALA A 54 19.73 -0.14 12.29
N ARG A 55 18.70 -0.78 11.75
CA ARG A 55 17.46 -1.09 12.50
C ARG A 55 17.68 -2.06 13.64
N ALA A 56 18.49 -3.10 13.41
CA ALA A 56 18.78 -4.11 14.43
C ALA A 56 19.63 -3.56 15.59
N SER A 57 20.58 -2.68 15.29
CA SER A 57 21.47 -2.07 16.31
C SER A 57 20.90 -0.80 16.94
N GLY A 58 19.95 -0.12 16.30
CA GLY A 58 19.49 1.22 16.65
C GLY A 58 20.48 2.34 16.27
N ASP A 59 21.56 2.02 15.56
CA ASP A 59 22.54 2.99 15.08
C ASP A 59 22.24 3.42 13.64
N MET A 60 21.46 4.48 13.50
CA MET A 60 21.06 4.99 12.18
C MET A 60 22.22 5.56 11.36
N SER A 61 23.41 5.71 11.93
CA SER A 61 24.61 6.13 11.18
C SER A 61 25.13 5.03 10.24
N LEU A 62 24.69 3.78 10.40
CA LEU A 62 25.01 2.65 9.53
C LEU A 62 24.23 2.67 8.23
N LEU A 63 23.10 3.42 8.17
CA LEU A 63 22.33 3.57 6.95
C LEU A 63 23.16 4.26 5.85
N GLY A 64 23.18 3.70 4.67
CA GLY A 64 23.98 4.14 3.52
C GLY A 64 23.60 5.51 2.93
N VAL A 65 23.39 6.52 3.78
CA VAL A 65 23.11 7.90 3.40
C VAL A 65 24.10 8.85 4.03
N ALA A 66 24.60 9.82 3.28
CA ALA A 66 25.60 10.76 3.76
C ALA A 66 25.48 12.15 3.13
N ALA A 67 25.78 13.19 3.89
CA ALA A 67 26.02 14.53 3.41
C ALA A 67 27.54 14.74 3.21
N LYS A 68 28.01 14.69 1.97
CA LYS A 68 29.42 14.93 1.64
C LYS A 68 29.82 16.39 1.92
N ASN A 69 28.88 17.30 1.74
CA ASN A 69 28.93 18.72 2.10
C ASN A 69 27.47 19.23 2.12
N ASN A 70 27.26 20.53 2.34
CA ASN A 70 25.92 21.12 2.44
C ASN A 70 25.03 20.92 1.21
N SER A 71 25.62 20.75 0.02
CA SER A 71 24.88 20.63 -1.25
C SER A 71 25.00 19.26 -1.93
N THR A 72 25.67 18.30 -1.31
CA THR A 72 25.89 16.98 -1.91
C THR A 72 25.39 15.88 -0.99
N PHE A 73 24.30 15.27 -1.39
CA PHE A 73 23.68 14.11 -0.74
C PHE A 73 24.08 12.83 -1.48
N VAL A 74 24.52 11.82 -0.76
CA VAL A 74 24.97 10.53 -1.30
C VAL A 74 24.14 9.42 -0.71
N VAL A 75 23.67 8.51 -1.56
CA VAL A 75 22.90 7.32 -1.19
C VAL A 75 23.59 6.10 -1.80
N THR A 76 23.83 5.09 -0.98
CA THR A 76 24.35 3.78 -1.40
C THR A 76 23.28 2.72 -1.24
N LEU A 77 22.90 2.09 -2.35
CA LEU A 77 21.95 0.98 -2.41
C LEU A 77 22.66 -0.36 -2.21
N ASN A 78 21.95 -1.35 -1.70
CA ASN A 78 22.44 -2.74 -1.57
C ASN A 78 22.33 -3.54 -2.88
N GLY A 79 21.63 -3.00 -3.90
CA GLY A 79 21.44 -3.58 -5.23
C GLY A 79 21.16 -2.52 -6.28
N GLN A 80 20.76 -2.96 -7.46
CA GLN A 80 20.27 -2.07 -8.53
C GLN A 80 18.74 -2.09 -8.51
N TYR A 81 18.14 -0.90 -8.42
CA TYR A 81 16.68 -0.72 -8.33
C TYR A 81 16.27 0.40 -9.27
N ASP A 82 15.62 0.05 -10.38
CA ASP A 82 15.23 1.01 -11.43
C ASP A 82 14.16 1.98 -10.94
N TRP A 83 13.37 1.56 -9.95
CA TRP A 83 12.33 2.36 -9.32
C TRP A 83 12.84 3.34 -8.24
N PHE A 84 14.12 3.25 -7.82
CA PHE A 84 14.66 4.09 -6.75
C PHE A 84 14.44 5.59 -6.97
N LEU A 85 14.74 6.10 -8.17
CA LEU A 85 14.57 7.53 -8.46
C LEU A 85 13.11 7.94 -8.60
N ARG A 86 12.29 7.03 -9.15
CA ARG A 86 10.86 7.29 -9.40
C ARG A 86 10.04 7.21 -8.12
N GLU A 87 10.31 6.23 -7.26
CA GLU A 87 9.48 5.92 -6.10
C GLU A 87 10.07 6.45 -4.79
N VAL A 88 11.33 6.10 -4.48
CA VAL A 88 11.94 6.51 -3.20
C VAL A 88 12.23 8.00 -3.17
N CYS A 89 12.82 8.53 -4.24
CA CYS A 89 13.22 9.95 -4.28
C CYS A 89 12.03 10.92 -4.46
N THR A 90 10.84 10.43 -4.82
CA THR A 90 9.63 11.25 -4.97
C THR A 90 8.62 11.04 -3.84
N SER A 91 8.79 10.00 -3.04
CA SER A 91 7.91 9.71 -1.91
C SER A 91 7.84 10.87 -0.91
N ILE A 92 6.65 11.16 -0.42
CA ILE A 92 6.45 12.14 0.65
C ILE A 92 7.20 11.74 1.93
N ALA A 93 7.41 10.44 2.17
CA ALA A 93 8.10 9.92 3.35
C ALA A 93 9.60 10.24 3.36
N THR A 94 10.20 10.45 2.19
CA THR A 94 11.65 10.74 2.04
C THR A 94 11.96 12.22 1.85
N MET A 95 10.96 13.09 1.94
CA MET A 95 11.18 14.55 1.88
C MET A 95 12.07 15.02 3.03
N PRO A 96 12.92 16.04 2.81
CA PRO A 96 13.86 16.52 3.81
C PRO A 96 13.15 17.09 5.03
N LEU A 97 13.80 17.01 6.19
CA LEU A 97 13.34 17.55 7.47
C LEU A 97 14.41 18.38 8.17
N ARG A 98 14.01 19.46 8.80
CA ARG A 98 14.87 20.32 9.64
C ARG A 98 15.02 19.72 11.02
N GLN A 99 16.19 19.12 11.29
CA GLN A 99 16.50 18.48 12.58
C GLN A 99 16.31 19.42 13.77
N ASP A 100 16.80 20.66 13.67
CA ASP A 100 16.70 21.66 14.74
C ASP A 100 15.24 22.02 15.06
N VAL A 101 14.39 22.14 14.04
CA VAL A 101 12.96 22.44 14.20
C VAL A 101 12.24 21.24 14.85
N VAL A 102 12.44 20.04 14.32
CA VAL A 102 11.83 18.81 14.88
C VAL A 102 12.27 18.59 16.32
N THR A 103 13.57 18.74 16.62
CA THR A 103 14.10 18.55 17.98
C THR A 103 13.49 19.56 18.95
N ARG A 104 13.42 20.82 18.58
CA ARG A 104 12.81 21.87 19.41
C ARG A 104 11.32 21.58 19.66
N LEU A 105 10.56 21.29 18.61
CA LEU A 105 9.11 21.02 18.74
C LEU A 105 8.84 19.75 19.53
N LYS A 106 9.70 18.72 19.40
CA LYS A 106 9.61 17.50 20.21
C LYS A 106 9.84 17.80 21.70
N GLN A 107 10.88 18.55 22.04
CA GLN A 107 11.15 18.95 23.43
C GLN A 107 9.98 19.76 24.03
N GLU A 108 9.39 20.66 23.29
CA GLU A 108 8.23 21.44 23.73
C GLU A 108 6.99 20.54 23.93
N ALA A 109 6.74 19.58 23.03
CA ALA A 109 5.68 18.60 23.19
C ALA A 109 5.87 17.70 24.41
N ASP A 110 7.10 17.21 24.62
CA ASP A 110 7.45 16.38 25.78
C ASP A 110 7.26 17.18 27.11
N GLN A 111 7.63 18.46 27.11
CA GLN A 111 7.37 19.33 28.27
C GLN A 111 5.88 19.57 28.53
N ALA A 112 5.09 19.76 27.47
CA ALA A 112 3.65 19.92 27.59
C ALA A 112 2.94 18.65 28.09
N ASN A 113 3.49 17.47 27.76
CA ASN A 113 2.97 16.19 28.22
C ASN A 113 3.51 15.75 29.58
N ALA A 114 4.51 16.40 30.15
CA ALA A 114 5.27 15.92 31.32
C ALA A 114 4.43 15.63 32.58
N ALA A 115 3.25 16.23 32.70
CA ALA A 115 2.31 16.03 33.82
C ALA A 115 1.11 15.13 33.45
N LEU A 116 1.09 14.57 32.23
CA LEU A 116 0.00 13.76 31.69
C LEU A 116 0.40 12.28 31.71
N SER A 117 -0.60 11.40 31.81
CA SER A 117 -0.38 9.98 31.53
C SER A 117 -0.15 9.74 30.04
N ASP A 118 0.38 8.59 29.66
CA ASP A 118 0.61 8.25 28.24
C ASP A 118 -0.67 8.31 27.38
N GLU A 119 -1.82 7.98 27.99
CA GLU A 119 -3.14 8.07 27.35
C GLU A 119 -3.61 9.52 27.15
N GLU A 120 -3.24 10.42 28.05
CA GLU A 120 -3.56 11.85 28.01
C GLU A 120 -2.56 12.67 27.19
N ALA A 121 -1.39 12.09 26.88
CA ALA A 121 -0.31 12.74 26.16
C ALA A 121 -0.63 12.90 24.67
N VAL A 122 -1.43 13.92 24.33
CA VAL A 122 -1.91 14.22 22.97
C VAL A 122 -0.96 15.13 22.17
N ASN A 123 -0.06 15.85 22.86
CA ASN A 123 0.85 16.76 22.17
C ASN A 123 1.95 15.97 21.44
N ARG A 124 2.12 16.28 20.15
CA ARG A 124 3.17 15.73 19.28
C ARG A 124 3.90 16.90 18.63
N TRP A 125 5.12 16.69 18.16
CA TRP A 125 5.89 17.73 17.49
C TRP A 125 5.20 18.28 16.23
N TRP A 126 4.27 17.53 15.65
CA TRP A 126 3.47 17.89 14.48
C TRP A 126 2.04 18.33 14.82
N SER A 127 1.64 18.44 16.11
CA SER A 127 0.26 18.76 16.51
C SER A 127 -0.19 20.15 16.05
N ASP A 128 0.76 21.07 15.95
CA ASP A 128 0.51 22.39 15.35
C ASP A 128 1.33 22.53 14.06
N PRO A 129 0.73 22.22 12.90
CA PRO A 129 1.44 22.26 11.63
C PRO A 129 1.82 23.66 11.18
N THR A 130 1.24 24.73 11.74
CA THR A 130 1.62 26.13 11.43
C THR A 130 3.03 26.46 11.92
N ARG A 131 3.58 25.67 12.82
CA ARG A 131 4.93 25.83 13.39
C ARG A 131 6.01 25.04 12.64
N LEU A 132 5.60 24.21 11.66
CA LEU A 132 6.50 23.47 10.80
C LEU A 132 7.09 24.38 9.73
N VAL A 133 8.30 24.06 9.30
CA VAL A 133 8.91 24.70 8.13
C VAL A 133 8.84 23.74 6.95
N THR A 134 8.66 24.28 5.76
CA THR A 134 8.60 23.52 4.51
C THR A 134 9.52 24.15 3.46
N ASN A 135 9.98 23.34 2.53
CA ASN A 135 10.69 23.77 1.33
C ASN A 135 9.85 23.64 0.06
N GLY A 136 8.56 23.29 0.21
CA GLY A 136 7.58 23.19 -0.87
C GLY A 136 6.93 24.53 -1.23
N PRO A 137 6.01 24.53 -2.21
CA PRO A 137 5.35 25.74 -2.72
C PRO A 137 4.36 26.40 -1.74
N TYR A 138 3.90 25.66 -0.74
CA TYR A 138 2.92 26.13 0.24
C TYR A 138 3.42 25.97 1.67
N VAL A 139 2.87 26.81 2.56
CA VAL A 139 3.01 26.74 4.02
C VAL A 139 1.63 26.58 4.65
N VAL A 140 1.55 25.90 5.79
CA VAL A 140 0.32 25.90 6.58
C VAL A 140 0.16 27.26 7.24
N SER A 141 -0.86 28.01 6.85
CA SER A 141 -1.15 29.33 7.37
C SER A 141 -2.19 29.31 8.50
N ALA A 142 -3.11 28.34 8.49
CA ALA A 142 -4.08 28.12 9.56
C ALA A 142 -4.48 26.66 9.67
N ARG A 143 -4.83 26.22 10.87
CA ARG A 143 -5.40 24.91 11.18
C ARG A 143 -6.50 25.07 12.21
N GLU A 144 -7.69 24.61 11.86
CA GLU A 144 -8.86 24.53 12.74
C GLU A 144 -9.34 23.07 12.78
N ASP A 145 -10.30 22.75 13.63
CA ASP A 145 -10.81 21.38 13.76
C ASP A 145 -11.39 20.83 12.45
N THR A 146 -11.99 21.70 11.64
CA THR A 146 -12.68 21.34 10.39
C THR A 146 -12.01 21.91 9.14
N SER A 147 -10.86 22.56 9.27
CA SER A 147 -10.17 23.14 8.10
C SER A 147 -8.66 23.21 8.24
N LEU A 148 -7.99 23.17 7.08
CA LEU A 148 -6.56 23.43 6.92
C LEU A 148 -6.40 24.45 5.78
N VAL A 149 -5.66 25.52 6.02
CA VAL A 149 -5.36 26.53 5.01
C VAL A 149 -3.89 26.53 4.70
N LEU A 150 -3.58 26.38 3.41
CA LEU A 150 -2.22 26.47 2.86
C LEU A 150 -2.10 27.80 2.10
N GLY A 151 -1.14 28.62 2.48
CA GLY A 151 -0.76 29.83 1.75
C GLY A 151 0.52 29.66 0.94
N GLU A 152 0.78 30.56 0.00
CA GLU A 152 2.00 30.55 -0.81
C GLU A 152 3.26 30.66 0.06
N ASN A 153 4.24 29.78 -0.17
CA ASN A 153 5.56 29.88 0.42
C ASN A 153 6.43 30.86 -0.39
N THR A 154 6.55 32.08 0.05
CA THR A 154 7.33 33.13 -0.62
C THR A 154 8.86 32.82 -0.69
N ALA A 155 9.34 31.89 0.13
CA ALA A 155 10.74 31.44 0.10
C ALA A 155 11.00 30.29 -0.90
N TYR A 156 9.97 29.76 -1.56
CA TYR A 156 10.09 28.59 -2.48
C TYR A 156 10.98 28.87 -3.70
N GLY A 157 11.15 30.14 -4.08
CA GLY A 157 12.08 30.55 -5.13
C GLY A 157 11.62 30.25 -6.57
N LYS A 158 10.47 29.60 -6.76
CA LYS A 158 9.83 29.39 -8.07
C LYS A 158 8.48 30.06 -8.09
N LYS A 159 8.08 30.52 -9.29
CA LYS A 159 6.72 31.08 -9.45
C LYS A 159 5.69 29.97 -9.24
N LEU A 160 4.74 30.23 -8.38
CA LEU A 160 3.57 29.37 -8.21
C LEU A 160 2.71 29.40 -9.48
N THR A 161 2.33 28.22 -9.98
CA THR A 161 1.47 28.10 -11.17
C THR A 161 0.02 27.75 -10.82
N GLY A 162 -0.24 27.39 -9.56
CA GLY A 162 -1.55 27.08 -9.01
C GLY A 162 -2.14 28.23 -8.17
N PRO A 163 -3.20 27.94 -7.41
CA PRO A 163 -3.79 28.88 -6.47
C PRO A 163 -2.77 29.38 -5.44
N THR A 164 -2.89 30.62 -5.01
CA THR A 164 -2.05 31.19 -3.94
C THR A 164 -2.49 30.77 -2.55
N GLU A 165 -3.72 30.25 -2.44
CA GLU A 165 -4.28 29.71 -1.21
C GLU A 165 -5.11 28.46 -1.54
N LEU A 166 -4.96 27.42 -0.70
CA LEU A 166 -5.75 26.20 -0.75
C LEU A 166 -6.40 25.98 0.61
N THR A 167 -7.71 25.86 0.64
CA THR A 167 -8.47 25.58 1.85
C THR A 167 -9.04 24.17 1.77
N PHE A 168 -8.57 23.28 2.63
CA PHE A 168 -9.16 21.96 2.84
C PHE A 168 -10.23 22.06 3.92
N ARG A 169 -11.41 21.52 3.66
CA ARG A 169 -12.48 21.38 4.64
C ARG A 169 -12.68 19.90 4.94
N PHE A 170 -12.73 19.57 6.23
CA PHE A 170 -12.96 18.20 6.71
C PHE A 170 -14.42 18.07 7.15
N GLY A 171 -15.08 17.00 6.75
CA GLY A 171 -16.47 16.74 7.08
C GLY A 171 -16.96 15.46 6.44
N ASP A 172 -18.23 15.15 6.66
CA ASP A 172 -18.87 14.02 6.01
C ASP A 172 -19.14 14.30 4.52
N THR A 173 -19.27 13.22 3.74
CA THR A 173 -19.45 13.29 2.29
C THR A 173 -20.74 13.97 1.86
N ALA A 174 -21.82 13.84 2.63
CA ALA A 174 -23.10 14.47 2.32
C ALA A 174 -23.03 16.00 2.47
N THR A 175 -22.43 16.48 3.56
CA THR A 175 -22.16 17.91 3.75
C THR A 175 -21.23 18.47 2.67
N ALA A 176 -20.18 17.72 2.31
CA ALA A 176 -19.23 18.09 1.27
C ALA A 176 -19.93 18.26 -0.10
N GLN A 177 -20.86 17.35 -0.45
CA GLN A 177 -21.65 17.44 -1.70
C GLN A 177 -22.51 18.70 -1.72
N ILE A 178 -23.20 19.02 -0.62
CA ILE A 178 -24.00 20.24 -0.52
C ILE A 178 -23.13 21.50 -0.73
N LEU A 179 -21.95 21.54 -0.13
CA LEU A 179 -21.02 22.67 -0.28
C LEU A 179 -20.50 22.78 -1.73
N TYR A 180 -20.28 21.66 -2.38
CA TYR A 180 -19.89 21.64 -3.78
C TYR A 180 -21.02 22.17 -4.68
N ASP A 181 -22.24 21.69 -4.51
CA ASP A 181 -23.41 22.13 -5.32
C ASP A 181 -23.70 23.61 -5.15
N GLN A 182 -23.49 24.15 -3.95
CA GLN A 182 -23.63 25.58 -3.65
C GLN A 182 -22.45 26.43 -4.15
N GLY A 183 -21.40 25.83 -4.67
CA GLY A 183 -20.21 26.56 -5.13
C GLY A 183 -19.31 27.08 -4.01
N VAL A 184 -19.42 26.53 -2.81
CA VAL A 184 -18.59 26.90 -1.65
C VAL A 184 -17.23 26.21 -1.70
N VAL A 185 -17.20 24.98 -2.22
CA VAL A 185 -15.95 24.22 -2.50
C VAL A 185 -15.85 23.90 -3.98
N ASP A 186 -14.63 23.77 -4.47
CA ASP A 186 -14.31 23.57 -5.88
C ASP A 186 -14.03 22.11 -6.23
N ALA A 187 -13.74 21.30 -5.21
CA ALA A 187 -13.41 19.88 -5.38
C ALA A 187 -13.97 19.05 -4.24
N LEU A 188 -14.27 17.78 -4.55
CA LEU A 188 -14.62 16.72 -3.60
C LEU A 188 -13.65 15.56 -3.75
N TRP A 189 -13.13 15.05 -2.64
CA TRP A 189 -12.29 13.87 -2.60
C TRP A 189 -12.22 13.28 -1.18
N PRO A 190 -12.33 11.97 -1.02
CA PRO A 190 -12.88 11.02 -2.00
C PRO A 190 -14.39 11.15 -2.13
N LEU A 191 -14.94 10.64 -3.24
CA LEU A 191 -16.38 10.42 -3.35
C LEU A 191 -16.78 9.16 -2.58
N SER A 192 -17.98 9.15 -2.00
CA SER A 192 -18.53 7.94 -1.39
C SER A 192 -19.01 6.95 -2.47
N GLU A 193 -19.17 5.68 -2.09
CA GLU A 193 -19.75 4.65 -2.98
C GLU A 193 -21.13 5.07 -3.53
N GLU A 194 -21.98 5.68 -2.71
CA GLU A 194 -23.28 6.19 -3.12
C GLU A 194 -23.15 7.30 -4.16
N GLN A 195 -22.27 8.27 -3.94
CA GLN A 195 -22.00 9.35 -4.90
C GLN A 195 -21.43 8.80 -6.21
N MET A 196 -20.52 7.83 -6.17
CA MET A 196 -19.97 7.20 -7.35
C MET A 196 -21.04 6.44 -8.13
N ALA A 197 -21.94 5.72 -7.45
CA ALA A 197 -23.06 5.01 -8.07
C ALA A 197 -24.05 5.96 -8.77
N GLU A 198 -24.39 7.07 -8.11
CA GLU A 198 -25.27 8.10 -8.68
C GLU A 198 -24.65 8.73 -9.94
N LYS A 199 -23.37 9.09 -9.89
CA LYS A 199 -22.66 9.70 -11.03
C LYS A 199 -22.51 8.74 -12.20
N LYS A 200 -22.22 7.48 -11.93
CA LYS A 200 -22.16 6.42 -12.95
C LYS A 200 -23.53 6.23 -13.62
N ALA A 201 -24.60 6.22 -12.84
CA ALA A 201 -25.96 6.07 -13.35
C ALA A 201 -26.43 7.29 -14.18
N ALA A 202 -25.98 8.50 -13.81
CA ALA A 202 -26.31 9.74 -14.48
C ALA A 202 -25.41 10.05 -15.69
N ASP A 203 -24.38 9.26 -15.94
CA ASP A 203 -23.33 9.52 -16.96
C ASP A 203 -22.67 10.90 -16.76
N GLU A 204 -22.50 11.31 -15.49
CA GLU A 204 -21.88 12.57 -15.13
C GLU A 204 -20.35 12.49 -15.20
N ASN A 205 -19.71 13.65 -15.38
CA ASN A 205 -18.25 13.76 -15.37
C ASN A 205 -17.72 13.59 -13.94
N TRP A 206 -17.09 12.44 -13.68
CA TRP A 206 -16.38 12.09 -12.48
C TRP A 206 -15.08 11.38 -12.87
N GLN A 207 -14.07 11.41 -12.00
CA GLN A 207 -12.75 10.89 -12.31
C GLN A 207 -12.47 9.68 -11.41
N PRO A 208 -12.68 8.44 -11.89
CA PRO A 208 -12.21 7.26 -11.19
C PRO A 208 -10.71 7.10 -11.39
N GLU A 209 -10.02 6.80 -10.31
CA GLU A 209 -8.59 6.48 -10.31
C GLU A 209 -8.37 5.12 -9.62
N PRO A 210 -7.56 4.22 -10.17
CA PRO A 210 -7.25 2.95 -9.52
C PRO A 210 -6.49 3.21 -8.22
N VAL A 211 -6.80 2.41 -7.21
CA VAL A 211 -5.96 2.31 -6.00
C VAL A 211 -5.00 1.15 -6.23
N LEU A 212 -3.72 1.36 -5.93
CA LEU A 212 -2.68 0.33 -6.05
C LEU A 212 -2.79 -0.67 -4.88
N GLU A 213 -3.93 -1.33 -4.81
CA GLU A 213 -4.24 -2.34 -3.79
C GLU A 213 -5.04 -3.47 -4.43
N THR A 214 -4.73 -4.70 -4.04
CA THR A 214 -5.50 -5.89 -4.39
C THR A 214 -6.03 -6.55 -3.12
N TYR A 215 -7.34 -6.56 -2.92
CA TYR A 215 -7.93 -7.30 -1.82
C TYR A 215 -7.86 -8.80 -2.11
N SER A 216 -7.30 -9.56 -1.17
CA SER A 216 -6.94 -10.95 -1.38
C SER A 216 -7.32 -11.82 -0.20
N VAL A 217 -7.54 -13.12 -0.45
CA VAL A 217 -7.49 -14.15 0.58
C VAL A 217 -6.04 -14.57 0.78
N LEU A 218 -5.58 -14.51 2.01
CA LEU A 218 -4.26 -15.02 2.42
C LEU A 218 -4.44 -16.41 3.02
N PHE A 219 -3.73 -17.38 2.44
CA PHE A 219 -3.65 -18.74 2.95
C PHE A 219 -2.43 -18.86 3.87
N ASN A 220 -2.62 -19.41 5.06
CA ASN A 220 -1.47 -19.80 5.88
C ASN A 220 -0.85 -21.08 5.31
N CYS A 221 0.22 -20.94 4.54
CA CYS A 221 0.85 -22.07 3.84
C CYS A 221 1.44 -23.12 4.79
N ALA A 222 1.76 -22.75 6.04
CA ALA A 222 2.19 -23.70 7.07
C ALA A 222 1.04 -24.54 7.66
N ARG A 223 -0.23 -24.13 7.44
CA ARG A 223 -1.43 -24.88 7.88
C ARG A 223 -2.16 -25.53 6.71
N LEU A 224 -2.07 -24.94 5.54
CA LEU A 224 -2.59 -25.43 4.27
C LEU A 224 -1.39 -25.79 3.40
N GLU A 225 -0.63 -26.84 3.78
CA GLU A 225 0.64 -27.20 3.15
C GLU A 225 0.45 -27.64 1.69
N ASP A 226 -0.67 -28.32 1.38
CA ASP A 226 -0.97 -28.83 0.06
C ASP A 226 -1.43 -27.72 -0.89
N GLU A 227 -0.69 -27.47 -1.95
CA GLU A 227 -1.00 -26.48 -2.98
C GLU A 227 -2.29 -26.81 -3.74
N GLN A 228 -2.67 -28.07 -3.86
CA GLN A 228 -3.93 -28.46 -4.52
C GLN A 228 -5.14 -27.99 -3.72
N ILE A 229 -5.07 -28.04 -2.38
CA ILE A 229 -6.12 -27.48 -1.51
C ILE A 229 -6.22 -25.97 -1.71
N ARG A 230 -5.09 -25.25 -1.72
CA ARG A 230 -5.10 -23.79 -1.92
C ARG A 230 -5.62 -23.42 -3.31
N LYS A 231 -5.24 -24.19 -4.34
CA LYS A 231 -5.76 -24.05 -5.71
C LYS A 231 -7.28 -24.28 -5.75
N ALA A 232 -7.77 -25.33 -5.12
CA ALA A 232 -9.20 -25.61 -5.03
C ALA A 232 -9.97 -24.47 -4.34
N LEU A 233 -9.42 -23.91 -3.26
CA LEU A 233 -10.01 -22.75 -2.57
C LEU A 233 -10.05 -21.51 -3.47
N SER A 234 -9.01 -21.27 -4.27
CA SER A 234 -8.95 -20.12 -5.20
C SER A 234 -9.93 -20.27 -6.37
N LEU A 235 -10.04 -21.48 -6.96
CA LEU A 235 -10.97 -21.79 -8.06
C LEU A 235 -12.44 -21.68 -7.64
N ALA A 236 -12.74 -22.02 -6.39
CA ALA A 236 -14.09 -21.96 -5.84
C ALA A 236 -14.60 -20.54 -5.56
N ILE A 237 -13.85 -19.50 -5.95
CA ILE A 237 -14.20 -18.09 -5.76
C ILE A 237 -14.73 -17.49 -7.06
N ASP A 238 -15.90 -16.89 -7.02
CA ASP A 238 -16.45 -16.06 -8.11
C ASP A 238 -16.01 -14.60 -7.90
N ARG A 239 -14.87 -14.25 -8.52
CA ARG A 239 -14.27 -12.91 -8.40
C ARG A 239 -15.15 -11.80 -8.97
N SER A 240 -15.90 -12.10 -10.04
CA SER A 240 -16.80 -11.13 -10.66
C SER A 240 -17.94 -10.77 -9.72
N ALA A 241 -18.56 -11.77 -9.09
CA ALA A 241 -19.61 -11.54 -8.09
C ALA A 241 -19.08 -10.79 -6.86
N LEU A 242 -17.84 -11.04 -6.44
CA LEU A 242 -17.22 -10.31 -5.32
C LEU A 242 -16.88 -8.86 -5.70
N ALA A 243 -16.43 -8.59 -6.90
CA ALA A 243 -16.18 -7.23 -7.38
C ALA A 243 -17.48 -6.41 -7.42
N GLU A 244 -18.58 -6.98 -7.90
CA GLU A 244 -19.90 -6.32 -7.86
C GLU A 244 -20.34 -5.98 -6.41
N LEU A 245 -20.02 -6.85 -5.47
CA LEU A 245 -20.33 -6.66 -4.05
C LEU A 245 -19.40 -5.62 -3.38
N ALA A 246 -18.15 -5.53 -3.84
CA ALA A 246 -17.13 -4.68 -3.24
C ALA A 246 -17.31 -3.20 -3.53
N GLY A 247 -17.93 -2.82 -4.67
CA GLY A 247 -18.24 -1.41 -4.95
C GLY A 247 -18.24 -1.03 -6.43
N VAL A 248 -18.50 0.24 -6.67
CA VAL A 248 -18.75 0.80 -8.02
C VAL A 248 -17.50 0.76 -8.91
N THR A 249 -16.33 0.93 -8.31
CA THR A 249 -15.03 0.96 -8.99
C THR A 249 -14.32 -0.37 -8.94
N ALA A 250 -14.84 -1.35 -8.21
CA ALA A 250 -14.20 -2.63 -8.04
C ALA A 250 -14.21 -3.44 -9.34
N GLN A 251 -13.12 -4.14 -9.60
CA GLN A 251 -12.93 -5.03 -10.74
C GLN A 251 -12.35 -6.36 -10.25
N ALA A 252 -12.78 -7.47 -10.84
CA ALA A 252 -12.19 -8.77 -10.55
C ALA A 252 -10.68 -8.72 -10.77
N ALA A 253 -9.92 -9.21 -9.79
CA ALA A 253 -8.47 -9.20 -9.88
C ALA A 253 -7.99 -10.14 -11.01
N ALA A 254 -7.01 -9.69 -11.75
CA ALA A 254 -6.33 -10.46 -12.78
C ALA A 254 -4.96 -11.00 -12.33
N GLY A 255 -4.51 -10.62 -11.14
CA GLY A 255 -3.28 -11.01 -10.49
C GLY A 255 -3.16 -10.31 -9.13
N LEU A 256 -2.01 -10.43 -8.47
CA LEU A 256 -1.70 -9.72 -7.24
C LEU A 256 -1.30 -8.27 -7.53
N VAL A 257 -0.44 -8.07 -8.54
CA VAL A 257 -0.05 -6.74 -8.99
C VAL A 257 -1.22 -6.10 -9.72
N PRO A 258 -1.79 -4.99 -9.20
CA PRO A 258 -2.97 -4.37 -9.80
C PRO A 258 -2.64 -3.61 -11.10
N PRO A 259 -3.66 -3.23 -11.90
CA PRO A 259 -3.49 -2.26 -12.98
C PRO A 259 -2.95 -0.91 -12.45
N GLY A 260 -2.17 -0.21 -13.26
CA GLY A 260 -1.54 1.07 -12.90
C GLY A 260 -0.06 0.93 -12.50
N VAL A 261 0.47 -0.29 -12.40
CA VAL A 261 1.90 -0.54 -12.14
C VAL A 261 2.66 -0.53 -13.47
N PRO A 262 3.68 0.34 -13.63
CA PRO A 262 4.33 0.52 -14.93
C PRO A 262 5.29 -0.62 -15.28
N GLU A 263 5.29 -1.00 -16.57
CA GLU A 263 6.30 -1.83 -17.22
C GLU A 263 6.80 -1.11 -18.49
N GLY A 264 7.86 -0.31 -18.36
CA GLY A 264 8.32 0.55 -19.44
C GLY A 264 7.28 1.61 -19.81
N GLU A 265 6.75 1.55 -21.04
CA GLU A 265 5.66 2.41 -21.52
C GLU A 265 4.27 1.75 -21.36
N GLU A 266 4.23 0.48 -21.00
CA GLU A 266 3.03 -0.34 -20.82
C GLU A 266 2.71 -0.50 -19.33
N ASP A 267 1.66 -1.26 -19.04
CA ASP A 267 1.21 -1.62 -17.70
C ASP A 267 1.54 -3.09 -17.43
N PHE A 268 2.08 -3.38 -16.25
CA PHE A 268 2.50 -4.73 -15.85
C PHE A 268 1.37 -5.76 -15.99
N ARG A 269 0.15 -5.38 -15.60
CA ARG A 269 -1.00 -6.29 -15.72
C ARG A 269 -1.42 -6.52 -17.16
N THR A 270 -1.30 -5.49 -18.00
CA THR A 270 -1.59 -5.62 -19.45
C THR A 270 -0.59 -6.56 -20.13
N THR A 271 0.69 -6.46 -19.79
CA THR A 271 1.76 -7.32 -20.36
C THR A 271 1.66 -8.76 -19.84
N GLY A 272 1.48 -8.94 -18.52
CA GLY A 272 1.39 -10.26 -17.87
C GLY A 272 0.04 -10.97 -18.10
N GLY A 273 -0.97 -10.24 -18.58
CA GLY A 273 -2.30 -10.80 -18.83
C GLY A 273 -3.10 -11.06 -17.55
N ASN A 274 -4.11 -11.89 -17.66
CA ASN A 274 -4.96 -12.31 -16.55
C ASN A 274 -4.60 -13.72 -16.11
N LEU A 275 -3.88 -13.83 -15.00
CA LEU A 275 -3.46 -15.11 -14.40
C LEU A 275 -4.63 -15.88 -13.77
N LEU A 276 -5.77 -15.23 -13.56
CA LEU A 276 -6.91 -15.78 -12.85
C LEU A 276 -8.11 -16.01 -13.78
N ASP A 277 -7.91 -15.80 -15.09
CA ASP A 277 -8.89 -16.09 -16.12
C ASP A 277 -8.67 -17.52 -16.63
N HIS A 278 -9.63 -18.34 -16.37
CA HIS A 278 -9.65 -19.72 -16.87
C HIS A 278 -10.44 -19.74 -18.18
N ASP A 279 -9.79 -19.38 -19.28
CA ASP A 279 -10.28 -19.17 -20.64
C ASP A 279 -11.54 -19.98 -21.00
N GLY A 280 -12.69 -19.32 -20.99
CA GLY A 280 -13.97 -19.88 -21.40
C GLY A 280 -14.63 -20.81 -20.38
N GLU A 281 -14.08 -21.00 -19.20
CA GLU A 281 -14.67 -21.79 -18.13
C GLU A 281 -15.73 -21.01 -17.36
N THR A 282 -16.85 -21.66 -17.08
CA THR A 282 -17.87 -21.12 -16.20
C THR A 282 -17.45 -21.28 -14.74
N TYR A 283 -18.09 -20.54 -13.83
CA TYR A 283 -17.88 -20.74 -12.39
C TYR A 283 -18.20 -22.18 -11.95
N GLU A 284 -19.21 -22.81 -12.57
CA GLU A 284 -19.55 -24.21 -12.32
C GLU A 284 -18.45 -25.17 -12.78
N ASP A 285 -17.75 -24.89 -13.87
CA ASP A 285 -16.62 -25.69 -14.35
C ASP A 285 -15.45 -25.61 -13.38
N ARG A 286 -15.10 -24.40 -12.92
CA ARG A 286 -14.08 -24.20 -11.89
C ARG A 286 -14.43 -24.86 -10.56
N CYS A 287 -15.68 -24.80 -10.14
CA CYS A 287 -16.12 -25.53 -8.93
C CYS A 287 -15.96 -27.04 -9.09
N ARG A 288 -16.13 -27.59 -10.29
CA ARG A 288 -15.95 -29.04 -10.54
C ARG A 288 -14.47 -29.40 -10.45
N GLU A 289 -13.58 -28.63 -11.08
CA GLU A 289 -12.13 -28.81 -10.95
C GLU A 289 -11.68 -28.68 -9.49
N ALA A 290 -12.18 -27.70 -8.77
CA ALA A 290 -11.88 -27.51 -7.36
C ALA A 290 -12.26 -28.75 -6.49
N VAL A 291 -13.40 -29.37 -6.79
CA VAL A 291 -13.80 -30.64 -6.11
C VAL A 291 -12.87 -31.79 -6.47
N GLU A 292 -12.44 -31.90 -7.75
CA GLU A 292 -11.49 -32.94 -8.18
C GLU A 292 -10.15 -32.78 -7.45
N LEU A 293 -9.61 -31.55 -7.37
CA LEU A 293 -8.38 -31.27 -6.63
C LEU A 293 -8.49 -31.62 -5.14
N MET A 294 -9.63 -31.32 -4.50
CA MET A 294 -9.87 -31.72 -3.11
C MET A 294 -9.86 -33.24 -2.93
N GLN A 295 -10.42 -33.98 -3.90
CA GLN A 295 -10.43 -35.44 -3.87
C GLN A 295 -9.03 -36.03 -4.08
N GLU A 296 -8.24 -35.45 -5.00
CA GLU A 296 -6.85 -35.83 -5.23
C GLU A 296 -5.99 -35.59 -3.98
N ALA A 297 -6.26 -34.52 -3.24
CA ALA A 297 -5.64 -34.22 -1.95
C ALA A 297 -6.16 -35.10 -0.80
N GLY A 298 -7.09 -36.02 -1.08
CA GLY A 298 -7.59 -37.02 -0.12
C GLY A 298 -8.85 -36.61 0.65
N TYR A 299 -9.54 -35.54 0.24
CA TYR A 299 -10.76 -35.07 0.89
C TYR A 299 -11.98 -35.27 -0.02
N ASP A 300 -12.73 -36.34 0.21
CA ASP A 300 -14.01 -36.61 -0.48
C ASP A 300 -15.07 -35.54 -0.18
N ARG A 301 -14.93 -34.86 0.95
CA ARG A 301 -15.82 -33.78 1.42
C ARG A 301 -15.01 -32.69 2.09
N GLY A 302 -15.29 -31.45 1.75
CA GLY A 302 -14.68 -30.28 2.43
C GLY A 302 -14.93 -30.22 3.93
N SER A 303 -16.01 -30.87 4.42
CA SER A 303 -16.27 -31.01 5.86
C SER A 303 -15.19 -31.81 6.61
N ASP A 304 -14.47 -32.70 5.93
CA ASP A 304 -13.40 -33.51 6.52
C ASP A 304 -12.16 -32.64 6.71
N LEU A 305 -11.81 -31.83 5.72
CA LEU A 305 -10.77 -30.80 5.85
C LEU A 305 -11.15 -29.78 6.94
N SER A 306 -12.41 -29.33 6.99
CA SER A 306 -12.85 -28.38 8.04
C SER A 306 -12.70 -28.97 9.45
N THR A 307 -12.87 -30.28 9.60
CA THR A 307 -12.71 -30.98 10.89
C THR A 307 -11.23 -31.08 11.24
N GLU A 308 -10.37 -31.39 10.26
CA GLU A 308 -8.93 -31.47 10.44
C GLU A 308 -8.33 -30.13 10.83
N LEU A 309 -8.77 -29.06 10.18
CA LEU A 309 -8.35 -27.68 10.46
C LEU A 309 -8.97 -27.10 11.75
N GLY A 310 -9.83 -27.85 12.45
CA GLY A 310 -10.43 -27.44 13.72
C GLY A 310 -11.51 -26.35 13.59
N ALA A 311 -12.38 -26.45 12.56
CA ALA A 311 -13.40 -25.44 12.22
C ALA A 311 -12.76 -24.08 11.86
N PRO A 312 -12.17 -23.96 10.68
CA PRO A 312 -11.41 -22.78 10.29
C PRO A 312 -12.28 -21.53 10.22
N GLU A 313 -11.70 -20.42 10.65
CA GLU A 313 -12.27 -19.09 10.55
C GLU A 313 -11.62 -18.30 9.39
N TYR A 314 -12.41 -17.46 8.73
CA TYR A 314 -11.93 -16.44 7.81
C TYR A 314 -11.86 -15.11 8.55
N LEU A 315 -10.66 -14.66 8.86
CA LEU A 315 -10.42 -13.41 9.59
C LEU A 315 -10.48 -12.21 8.63
N TYR A 316 -11.17 -11.15 9.05
CA TYR A 316 -11.22 -9.91 8.27
C TYR A 316 -11.40 -8.69 9.17
N VAL A 317 -11.03 -7.51 8.69
CA VAL A 317 -11.32 -6.22 9.35
C VAL A 317 -12.67 -5.72 8.82
N ASP A 318 -13.60 -5.36 9.73
CA ASP A 318 -14.95 -4.88 9.36
C ASP A 318 -14.90 -3.42 8.89
N GLU A 319 -14.47 -3.24 7.65
CA GLU A 319 -14.40 -1.95 6.96
C GLU A 319 -15.01 -2.08 5.56
N GLY A 320 -15.75 -1.06 5.12
CA GLY A 320 -16.37 -1.05 3.80
C GLY A 320 -17.25 -2.28 3.51
N ALA A 321 -16.97 -2.97 2.40
CA ALA A 321 -17.69 -4.17 1.98
C ALA A 321 -17.15 -5.49 2.59
N ASN A 322 -16.08 -5.44 3.41
CA ASN A 322 -15.35 -6.64 3.84
C ASN A 322 -16.20 -7.69 4.54
N ALA A 323 -17.20 -7.28 5.35
CA ALA A 323 -18.11 -8.22 6.00
C ALA A 323 -18.97 -9.01 4.99
N ALA A 324 -19.49 -8.32 3.96
CA ALA A 324 -20.27 -8.93 2.90
C ALA A 324 -19.41 -9.85 2.03
N VAL A 325 -18.19 -9.40 1.68
CA VAL A 325 -17.22 -10.19 0.92
C VAL A 325 -16.82 -11.45 1.70
N ALA A 326 -16.49 -11.34 2.99
CA ALA A 326 -16.13 -12.47 3.83
C ALA A 326 -17.25 -13.52 3.91
N ALA A 327 -18.51 -13.07 4.09
CA ALA A 327 -19.65 -13.94 4.09
C ALA A 327 -19.85 -14.65 2.74
N ALA A 328 -19.70 -13.91 1.63
CA ALA A 328 -19.84 -14.46 0.28
C ALA A 328 -18.76 -15.50 -0.03
N VAL A 329 -17.50 -15.23 0.30
CA VAL A 329 -16.38 -16.19 0.12
C VAL A 329 -16.64 -17.47 0.92
N CYS A 330 -17.02 -17.36 2.19
CA CYS A 330 -17.36 -18.53 3.02
C CYS A 330 -18.55 -19.33 2.45
N GLU A 331 -19.55 -18.65 1.91
CA GLU A 331 -20.70 -19.31 1.25
C GLU A 331 -20.28 -20.01 -0.04
N MET A 332 -19.43 -19.40 -0.86
CA MET A 332 -18.90 -20.02 -2.08
C MET A 332 -18.15 -21.31 -1.77
N TRP A 333 -17.25 -21.31 -0.79
CA TRP A 333 -16.55 -22.51 -0.34
C TRP A 333 -17.48 -23.58 0.23
N ASN A 334 -18.49 -23.18 0.99
CA ASN A 334 -19.48 -24.12 1.51
C ASN A 334 -20.28 -24.78 0.37
N ARG A 335 -20.75 -23.97 -0.57
CA ARG A 335 -21.61 -24.46 -1.68
C ARG A 335 -20.82 -25.28 -2.68
N CYS A 336 -19.61 -24.83 -3.07
CA CYS A 336 -18.79 -25.49 -4.08
C CYS A 336 -18.09 -26.73 -3.52
N LEU A 337 -17.43 -26.60 -2.37
CA LEU A 337 -16.56 -27.63 -1.79
C LEU A 337 -17.17 -28.36 -0.59
N GLY A 338 -18.27 -27.89 -0.02
CA GLY A 338 -18.80 -28.36 1.25
C GLY A 338 -17.91 -28.02 2.47
N LEU A 339 -17.03 -27.04 2.29
CA LEU A 339 -16.12 -26.58 3.34
C LEU A 339 -16.88 -25.70 4.35
N ARG A 340 -16.68 -25.93 5.65
CA ARG A 340 -17.32 -25.16 6.73
C ARG A 340 -16.34 -24.16 7.29
N VAL A 341 -16.39 -22.93 6.77
CA VAL A 341 -15.61 -21.79 7.24
C VAL A 341 -16.55 -20.74 7.81
N THR A 342 -16.16 -20.11 8.91
CA THR A 342 -16.96 -19.06 9.55
C THR A 342 -16.24 -17.72 9.45
N PRO A 343 -16.88 -16.66 8.90
CA PRO A 343 -16.27 -15.33 8.87
C PRO A 343 -16.21 -14.77 10.30
N ARG A 344 -15.06 -14.19 10.66
CA ARG A 344 -14.82 -13.54 11.96
C ARG A 344 -14.18 -12.18 11.80
N ALA A 345 -14.93 -11.14 12.20
CA ALA A 345 -14.42 -9.79 12.28
C ALA A 345 -13.39 -9.65 13.41
N VAL A 346 -12.31 -8.97 13.13
CA VAL A 346 -11.23 -8.64 14.09
C VAL A 346 -10.74 -7.21 13.85
N THR A 347 -10.06 -6.64 14.82
CA THR A 347 -9.36 -5.36 14.59
C THR A 347 -8.14 -5.54 13.71
N LYS A 348 -7.69 -4.48 13.05
CA LYS A 348 -6.46 -4.50 12.23
C LYS A 348 -5.24 -4.99 13.02
N THR A 349 -5.12 -4.59 14.28
CA THR A 349 -4.03 -5.03 15.16
C THR A 349 -4.10 -6.53 15.46
N GLU A 350 -5.30 -7.06 15.75
CA GLU A 350 -5.50 -8.49 15.98
C GLU A 350 -5.21 -9.30 14.72
N LEU A 351 -5.67 -8.84 13.54
CA LEU A 351 -5.42 -9.50 12.26
C LEU A 351 -3.90 -9.62 11.99
N VAL A 352 -3.18 -8.50 12.04
CA VAL A 352 -1.72 -8.48 11.81
C VAL A 352 -0.97 -9.32 12.84
N THR A 353 -1.40 -9.31 14.10
CA THR A 353 -0.80 -10.13 15.16
C THR A 353 -1.01 -11.62 14.90
N ALA A 354 -2.23 -12.03 14.55
CA ALA A 354 -2.55 -13.41 14.23
C ALA A 354 -1.76 -13.90 13.00
N MET A 355 -1.68 -13.05 11.95
CA MET A 355 -0.94 -13.40 10.74
C MET A 355 0.56 -13.55 10.99
N ARG A 356 1.18 -12.63 11.72
CA ARG A 356 2.61 -12.74 12.09
C ARG A 356 2.92 -13.95 12.96
N GLY A 357 2.01 -14.31 13.86
CA GLY A 357 2.15 -15.46 14.74
C GLY A 357 1.79 -16.79 14.10
N GLY A 358 1.28 -16.81 12.84
CA GLY A 358 0.76 -18.02 12.21
C GLY A 358 -0.52 -18.57 12.86
N GLU A 359 -1.22 -17.71 13.61
CA GLU A 359 -2.42 -18.07 14.39
C GLU A 359 -3.70 -17.83 13.59
N TYR A 360 -3.67 -18.15 12.30
CA TYR A 360 -4.80 -18.08 11.38
C TYR A 360 -4.71 -19.21 10.36
N THR A 361 -5.80 -19.52 9.68
CA THR A 361 -5.81 -20.42 8.52
C THR A 361 -6.13 -19.65 7.25
N LEU A 362 -7.13 -18.77 7.31
CA LEU A 362 -7.65 -17.97 6.20
C LEU A 362 -7.84 -16.52 6.66
N ALA A 363 -7.41 -15.57 5.88
CA ALA A 363 -7.61 -14.15 6.18
C ALA A 363 -7.90 -13.35 4.91
N GLY A 364 -8.70 -12.28 5.04
CA GLY A 364 -8.95 -11.30 3.98
C GLY A 364 -8.26 -9.99 4.30
N MET A 365 -7.50 -9.47 3.34
CA MET A 365 -6.75 -8.23 3.51
C MET A 365 -6.52 -7.53 2.16
N GLY A 366 -6.59 -6.20 2.15
CA GLY A 366 -6.05 -5.38 1.08
C GLY A 366 -4.52 -5.42 1.11
N LEU A 367 -3.91 -5.72 -0.02
CA LEU A 367 -2.47 -5.77 -0.21
C LEU A 367 -2.05 -4.59 -1.07
N ASP A 368 -1.50 -3.58 -0.43
CA ASP A 368 -0.91 -2.40 -1.06
C ASP A 368 0.62 -2.49 -1.01
N ALA A 369 1.28 -1.76 -1.90
CA ALA A 369 2.72 -1.70 -1.93
C ALA A 369 3.23 -0.33 -1.47
N VAL A 370 4.45 -0.31 -0.94
CA VAL A 370 5.11 0.92 -0.50
C VAL A 370 5.56 1.80 -1.67
N CYS A 371 5.55 1.26 -2.89
CA CYS A 371 5.93 1.95 -4.11
C CYS A 371 5.17 1.43 -5.33
N ASN A 372 5.11 2.23 -6.41
CA ASN A 372 4.47 1.84 -7.66
C ASN A 372 5.44 1.06 -8.57
N ASP A 373 5.80 -0.14 -8.13
CA ASP A 373 6.61 -1.10 -8.88
C ASP A 373 6.19 -2.53 -8.52
N ALA A 374 6.16 -3.45 -9.48
CA ALA A 374 5.74 -4.83 -9.26
C ALA A 374 6.58 -5.55 -8.19
N GLU A 375 7.88 -5.25 -8.08
CA GLU A 375 8.74 -5.81 -7.03
C GLU A 375 8.21 -5.49 -5.64
N CYS A 376 7.63 -4.29 -5.42
CA CYS A 376 7.11 -3.88 -4.12
C CYS A 376 5.86 -4.66 -3.69
N PHE A 377 5.12 -5.29 -4.61
CA PHE A 377 4.02 -6.20 -4.32
C PHE A 377 4.49 -7.65 -4.05
N LEU A 378 5.66 -8.02 -4.57
CA LEU A 378 6.15 -9.39 -4.56
C LEU A 378 7.23 -9.65 -3.49
N MET A 379 8.03 -8.65 -3.13
CA MET A 379 9.18 -8.85 -2.23
C MET A 379 8.82 -9.29 -0.81
N ASP A 380 7.61 -9.01 -0.34
CA ASP A 380 7.18 -9.36 1.00
C ASP A 380 6.98 -10.88 1.19
N TRP A 381 6.82 -11.64 0.11
CA TRP A 381 6.55 -13.07 0.17
C TRP A 381 7.81 -13.95 0.19
N MET A 382 9.00 -13.36 0.18
CA MET A 382 10.27 -14.09 0.33
C MET A 382 10.35 -14.84 1.67
N THR A 383 10.98 -15.99 1.66
CA THR A 383 11.23 -16.80 2.87
C THR A 383 11.93 -15.95 3.95
N GLY A 384 11.36 -15.92 5.14
CA GLY A 384 11.90 -15.20 6.29
C GLY A 384 11.69 -13.67 6.28
N ASN A 385 11.00 -13.09 5.29
CA ASN A 385 10.58 -11.69 5.35
C ASN A 385 9.57 -11.48 6.48
N GLN A 386 9.72 -10.40 7.25
CA GLN A 386 8.85 -10.11 8.40
C GLN A 386 7.39 -9.80 8.01
N ASN A 387 7.14 -9.44 6.76
CA ASN A 387 5.83 -9.19 6.20
C ASN A 387 5.26 -10.42 5.47
N ASN A 388 6.00 -11.52 5.38
CA ASN A 388 5.50 -12.76 4.79
C ASN A 388 4.42 -13.37 5.71
N PHE A 389 3.25 -12.79 5.66
CA PHE A 389 2.10 -13.26 6.43
C PHE A 389 1.56 -14.61 5.98
N LEU A 390 1.92 -15.05 4.77
CA LEU A 390 1.53 -16.36 4.23
C LEU A 390 2.28 -17.51 4.88
N HIS A 391 3.40 -17.26 5.57
CA HIS A 391 4.36 -18.29 5.98
C HIS A 391 4.77 -19.17 4.80
N TYR A 392 4.88 -18.53 3.64
CA TYR A 392 5.28 -19.17 2.38
C TYR A 392 6.78 -19.35 2.33
N GLU A 393 7.22 -20.54 1.93
CA GLU A 393 8.63 -20.88 1.79
C GLU A 393 8.85 -21.56 0.44
N ASN A 394 9.55 -20.89 -0.48
CA ASN A 394 9.89 -21.43 -1.78
C ASN A 394 11.24 -20.91 -2.27
N SER A 395 12.22 -21.78 -2.38
CA SER A 395 13.58 -21.42 -2.81
C SER A 395 13.66 -20.97 -4.27
N ALA A 396 12.72 -21.38 -5.13
CA ALA A 396 12.66 -20.91 -6.51
C ALA A 396 12.16 -19.45 -6.54
N TYR A 397 11.15 -19.14 -5.73
CA TYR A 397 10.67 -17.77 -5.54
C TYR A 397 11.78 -16.85 -5.01
N ASP A 398 12.47 -17.27 -3.96
CA ASP A 398 13.58 -16.50 -3.37
C ASP A 398 14.71 -16.29 -4.40
N THR A 399 14.94 -17.26 -5.27
CA THR A 399 15.92 -17.15 -6.36
C THR A 399 15.49 -16.11 -7.40
N LEU A 400 14.22 -16.12 -7.83
CA LEU A 400 13.68 -15.12 -8.76
C LEU A 400 13.81 -13.72 -8.16
N MET A 401 13.40 -13.51 -6.92
CA MET A 401 13.50 -12.21 -6.25
C MET A 401 14.96 -11.74 -6.10
N SER A 402 15.90 -12.67 -5.86
CA SER A 402 17.34 -12.36 -5.82
C SER A 402 17.91 -11.97 -7.18
N ILE A 403 17.42 -12.57 -8.28
CA ILE A 403 17.76 -12.19 -9.65
C ILE A 403 17.22 -10.80 -9.96
N ILE A 404 15.97 -10.50 -9.61
CA ILE A 404 15.32 -9.20 -9.78
C ILE A 404 16.17 -8.10 -9.14
N ALA A 405 16.57 -8.27 -7.88
CA ALA A 405 17.38 -7.31 -7.14
C ALA A 405 18.79 -7.10 -7.72
N SER A 406 19.25 -7.96 -8.63
CA SER A 406 20.58 -7.90 -9.25
C SER A 406 20.55 -7.71 -10.77
N ALA A 407 19.37 -7.63 -11.39
CA ALA A 407 19.21 -7.53 -12.82
C ALA A 407 19.70 -6.16 -13.34
N GLU A 408 20.56 -6.19 -14.37
CA GLU A 408 21.02 -4.98 -15.08
C GLU A 408 20.14 -4.68 -16.31
N ASP A 409 19.37 -5.65 -16.76
CA ASP A 409 18.44 -5.55 -17.91
C ASP A 409 16.99 -5.49 -17.41
N GLY A 410 16.33 -4.38 -17.68
CA GLY A 410 14.95 -4.15 -17.28
C GLY A 410 13.97 -5.17 -17.86
N THR A 411 14.20 -5.66 -19.09
CA THR A 411 13.35 -6.69 -19.71
C THR A 411 13.50 -8.04 -18.98
N ALA A 412 14.72 -8.44 -18.64
CA ALA A 412 14.97 -9.66 -17.87
C ALA A 412 14.39 -9.55 -16.45
N ARG A 413 14.49 -8.36 -15.84
CA ARG A 413 13.88 -8.06 -14.54
C ARG A 413 12.36 -8.26 -14.58
N MET A 414 11.67 -7.66 -15.56
CA MET A 414 10.21 -7.80 -15.70
C MET A 414 9.79 -9.25 -15.95
N GLY A 415 10.51 -9.98 -16.79
CA GLY A 415 10.26 -11.41 -16.99
C GLY A 415 10.33 -12.21 -15.68
N CYS A 416 11.32 -11.97 -14.83
CA CYS A 416 11.40 -12.63 -13.52
C CYS A 416 10.30 -12.20 -12.57
N LEU A 417 9.79 -10.95 -12.65
CA LEU A 417 8.65 -10.49 -11.85
C LEU A 417 7.35 -11.19 -12.25
N HIS A 418 7.11 -11.37 -13.56
CA HIS A 418 5.99 -12.18 -14.05
C HIS A 418 6.12 -13.64 -13.61
N ASP A 419 7.30 -14.26 -13.78
CA ASP A 419 7.56 -15.63 -13.32
C ASP A 419 7.33 -15.79 -11.80
N ALA A 420 7.67 -14.78 -11.00
CA ALA A 420 7.46 -14.80 -9.55
C ALA A 420 5.95 -14.69 -9.20
N GLU A 421 5.21 -13.86 -9.90
CA GLU A 421 3.76 -13.75 -9.71
C GLU A 421 3.05 -15.05 -10.12
N ASP A 422 3.43 -15.65 -11.27
CA ASP A 422 2.91 -16.94 -11.74
C ASP A 422 3.16 -18.06 -10.72
N LEU A 423 4.39 -18.14 -10.20
CA LEU A 423 4.75 -19.12 -9.19
C LEU A 423 3.90 -18.97 -7.92
N LEU A 424 3.69 -17.74 -7.49
CA LEU A 424 2.94 -17.43 -6.27
C LEU A 424 1.44 -17.75 -6.41
N LEU A 425 0.84 -17.46 -7.59
CA LEU A 425 -0.61 -17.49 -7.79
C LEU A 425 -1.13 -18.72 -8.51
N GLU A 426 -0.44 -19.21 -9.55
CA GLU A 426 -0.91 -20.32 -10.37
C GLU A 426 -0.34 -21.67 -9.94
N ILE A 427 0.93 -21.69 -9.55
CA ILE A 427 1.64 -22.93 -9.21
C ILE A 427 1.42 -23.27 -7.75
N ASP A 428 1.83 -22.37 -6.84
CA ASP A 428 1.78 -22.63 -5.40
C ASP A 428 0.48 -22.15 -4.76
N CYS A 429 -0.29 -21.30 -5.46
CA CYS A 429 -1.55 -20.75 -4.98
C CYS A 429 -1.46 -20.24 -3.53
N ALA A 430 -0.38 -19.53 -3.20
CA ALA A 430 -0.10 -19.12 -1.84
C ALA A 430 -1.10 -18.08 -1.30
N LEU A 431 -1.76 -17.33 -2.20
CA LEU A 431 -2.87 -16.43 -1.91
C LEU A 431 -3.86 -16.40 -3.08
N ALA A 432 -5.06 -15.89 -2.86
CA ALA A 432 -6.06 -15.72 -3.91
C ALA A 432 -6.46 -14.23 -4.01
N PRO A 433 -5.99 -13.50 -5.03
CA PRO A 433 -6.49 -12.17 -5.33
C PRO A 433 -7.98 -12.21 -5.67
N LEU A 434 -8.75 -11.25 -5.15
CA LEU A 434 -10.20 -11.19 -5.32
C LEU A 434 -10.62 -10.07 -6.25
N TYR A 435 -10.28 -8.85 -5.90
CA TYR A 435 -10.63 -7.66 -6.66
C TYR A 435 -9.66 -6.51 -6.37
N THR A 436 -9.59 -5.59 -7.31
CA THR A 436 -8.97 -4.28 -7.15
C THR A 436 -10.07 -3.23 -7.00
N THR A 437 -9.76 -2.10 -6.37
CA THR A 437 -10.70 -0.99 -6.20
C THR A 437 -10.15 0.29 -6.80
N GLY A 438 -10.97 1.31 -6.85
CA GLY A 438 -10.58 2.66 -7.21
C GLY A 438 -11.20 3.67 -6.26
N THR A 439 -10.63 4.85 -6.24
CA THR A 439 -11.22 6.04 -5.64
C THR A 439 -11.74 6.96 -6.72
N ALA A 440 -12.50 7.96 -6.36
CA ALA A 440 -12.93 8.98 -7.31
C ALA A 440 -12.99 10.36 -6.68
N TRP A 441 -12.85 11.35 -7.53
CA TRP A 441 -12.95 12.75 -7.17
C TRP A 441 -13.79 13.53 -8.18
N GLN A 442 -14.23 14.72 -7.79
CA GLN A 442 -14.92 15.65 -8.66
C GLN A 442 -14.27 17.03 -8.52
N LEU A 443 -13.97 17.65 -9.64
CA LEU A 443 -13.40 19.00 -9.70
C LEU A 443 -14.25 19.85 -10.66
N ARG A 444 -14.41 21.14 -10.34
CA ARG A 444 -15.10 22.05 -11.26
C ARG A 444 -14.29 22.25 -12.54
N ASP A 445 -14.97 22.36 -13.68
CA ASP A 445 -14.37 22.52 -15.01
C ASP A 445 -13.50 23.79 -15.14
N THR A 446 -13.64 24.73 -14.22
CA THR A 446 -12.83 25.95 -14.19
C THR A 446 -11.38 25.71 -13.78
N TYR A 447 -11.10 24.55 -13.19
CA TYR A 447 -9.76 24.14 -12.75
C TYR A 447 -9.24 23.02 -13.62
N GLY A 448 -8.01 23.17 -14.12
CA GLY A 448 -7.30 22.07 -14.80
C GLY A 448 -6.52 21.22 -13.79
N GLY A 449 -6.28 19.96 -14.13
CA GLY A 449 -5.60 19.00 -13.27
C GLY A 449 -6.57 18.12 -12.50
N GLY A 450 -6.19 17.66 -11.34
CA GLY A 450 -6.99 16.77 -10.48
C GLY A 450 -6.21 16.36 -9.26
N PHE A 451 -6.84 15.54 -8.44
CA PHE A 451 -6.17 14.81 -7.38
C PHE A 451 -5.59 13.54 -8.00
N ARG A 452 -4.30 13.35 -7.86
CA ARG A 452 -3.65 12.09 -8.25
C ARG A 452 -3.14 11.40 -6.99
N ASP A 453 -3.26 10.10 -6.94
CA ASP A 453 -2.58 9.33 -5.91
C ASP A 453 -1.08 9.63 -6.03
N PRO A 454 -0.39 10.03 -4.95
CA PRO A 454 1.05 10.27 -4.99
C PRO A 454 1.87 9.02 -5.33
N ARG A 455 1.25 7.84 -5.33
CA ARG A 455 1.84 6.57 -5.76
C ARG A 455 1.60 6.23 -7.23
N GLY A 456 0.83 7.05 -7.97
CA GLY A 456 0.53 6.84 -9.39
C GLY A 456 0.44 8.12 -10.20
#